data_74425d9299a93d09394f0549b33007c6
#
_entry.id   74425d9299a93d09394f0549b33007c6
#
_cell.length_a   1.000
_cell.length_b   1.000
_cell.length_c   1.000
_cell.angle_alpha   90.00
_cell.angle_beta   90.00
_cell.angle_gamma   90.00
#
_symmetry.space_group_name_H-M   'P 1'
#
loop_
_entity.id
_entity.type
_entity.pdbx_description
1 polymer ?
#
loop_
_entity_poly.entity_id
_entity_poly.type
_entity_poly.pdbx_seq_one_letter_code
_entity_poly.pdbx_strand_id
1 'polypeptide(L)'
;MSLADAPAGIAAAADASLRWHPGGPFDLMQTTGTLLRGHGDPSIRTAPDGIWFAFTTPHGPATLRLATAGTRADPAVDAQAWGPGAEDAVDSVPRMLGSEDDWTGFDEPAFHATLPRMVVEARRRNLAIRLPATGRMIDSLVPTILEQKVTVIEARRGYRYLMYRFGTAAPGAGTFAPANLLVQPTAAQWLHIPSWEWHKAGVGPQRSGTVMRALRSAVALERLAALPAAEAAAKLQTLPGIGVWTAAEVVQRTHGCPDSISV
;
A
#
# COMPACT_ATOMS: atom_id res chain seq x y z
N MET A 1 0.09 29.55 25.04
CA MET A 1 0.57 29.99 23.72
C MET A 1 -0.26 29.25 22.71
N SER A 2 -1.19 29.96 22.09
CA SER A 2 -2.25 29.44 21.19
C SER A 2 -1.62 28.86 19.92
N LEU A 3 -2.01 27.65 19.53
CA LEU A 3 -1.78 27.09 18.21
C LEU A 3 -2.76 27.80 17.24
N ALA A 4 -2.33 28.94 16.76
CA ALA A 4 -3.07 29.71 15.78
C ALA A 4 -2.77 29.19 14.37
N ASP A 5 -3.85 28.90 13.64
CA ASP A 5 -4.04 29.00 12.19
C ASP A 5 -2.83 28.78 11.27
N ALA A 6 -2.67 27.55 10.82
CA ALA A 6 -2.09 27.36 9.50
C ALA A 6 -3.10 27.87 8.46
N PRO A 7 -2.70 28.74 7.51
CA PRO A 7 -3.60 29.21 6.47
C PRO A 7 -4.12 28.00 5.68
N ALA A 8 -5.44 27.96 5.46
CA ALA A 8 -6.05 27.05 4.49
C ALA A 8 -5.39 27.32 3.14
N GLY A 9 -4.38 26.52 2.80
CA GLY A 9 -3.70 26.58 1.52
C GLY A 9 -4.76 26.42 0.43
N ILE A 10 -4.70 27.24 -0.58
CA ILE A 10 -5.50 27.13 -1.80
C ILE A 10 -5.37 25.69 -2.26
N ALA A 11 -6.47 24.93 -2.18
CA ALA A 11 -6.50 23.56 -2.64
C ALA A 11 -6.16 23.58 -4.14
N ALA A 12 -4.95 23.13 -4.50
CA ALA A 12 -4.59 23.02 -5.91
C ALA A 12 -5.60 22.08 -6.56
N ALA A 13 -6.12 22.46 -7.73
CA ALA A 13 -7.01 21.57 -8.48
C ALA A 13 -6.30 20.24 -8.70
N ALA A 14 -7.01 19.14 -8.51
CA ALA A 14 -6.46 17.82 -8.80
C ALA A 14 -6.25 17.66 -10.32
N ASP A 15 -5.16 16.99 -10.70
CA ASP A 15 -4.90 16.65 -12.11
C ASP A 15 -5.87 15.58 -12.60
N ALA A 16 -6.29 14.66 -11.70
CA ALA A 16 -7.34 13.69 -11.95
C ALA A 16 -8.20 13.47 -10.69
N SER A 17 -9.46 13.11 -10.88
CA SER A 17 -10.37 12.83 -9.77
C SER A 17 -11.40 11.77 -10.12
N LEU A 18 -11.83 11.01 -9.10
CA LEU A 18 -12.85 9.98 -9.21
C LEU A 18 -13.73 9.99 -7.96
N ARG A 19 -15.04 9.90 -8.12
CA ARG A 19 -15.94 9.48 -7.06
C ARG A 19 -16.29 8.01 -7.28
N TRP A 20 -15.87 7.16 -6.35
CA TRP A 20 -16.12 5.73 -6.39
C TRP A 20 -17.17 5.33 -5.37
N HIS A 21 -18.10 4.45 -5.77
CA HIS A 21 -19.14 3.89 -4.93
C HIS A 21 -18.87 2.40 -4.71
N PRO A 22 -18.64 1.96 -3.46
CA PRO A 22 -18.31 0.56 -3.15
C PRO A 22 -19.48 -0.42 -3.40
N GLY A 23 -20.70 0.06 -3.57
CA GLY A 23 -21.88 -0.80 -3.78
C GLY A 23 -22.37 -1.56 -2.54
N GLY A 24 -21.87 -1.23 -1.35
CA GLY A 24 -22.22 -1.88 -0.08
C GLY A 24 -21.44 -1.30 1.09
N PRO A 25 -21.49 -1.92 2.28
CA PRO A 25 -20.74 -1.45 3.44
C PRO A 25 -19.27 -1.29 3.13
N PHE A 26 -18.68 -0.18 3.57
CA PHE A 26 -17.27 0.14 3.30
C PHE A 26 -16.67 0.99 4.42
N ASP A 27 -15.42 0.71 4.76
CA ASP A 27 -14.61 1.48 5.70
C ASP A 27 -13.22 1.72 5.10
N LEU A 28 -12.96 2.97 4.73
CA LEU A 28 -11.72 3.39 4.08
C LEU A 28 -10.50 3.13 4.97
N MET A 29 -10.60 3.45 6.26
CA MET A 29 -9.49 3.29 7.20
C MET A 29 -9.17 1.83 7.45
N GLN A 30 -10.20 1.00 7.60
CA GLN A 30 -10.04 -0.43 7.82
C GLN A 30 -9.44 -1.11 6.58
N THR A 31 -9.92 -0.77 5.39
CA THR A 31 -9.41 -1.30 4.11
C THR A 31 -7.94 -0.92 3.90
N THR A 32 -7.60 0.36 4.08
CA THR A 32 -6.24 0.84 3.78
C THR A 32 -5.24 0.63 4.92
N GLY A 33 -5.73 0.30 6.12
CA GLY A 33 -4.89 0.13 7.31
C GLY A 33 -3.78 -0.91 7.17
N THR A 34 -4.03 -1.97 6.38
CA THR A 34 -3.03 -3.03 6.12
C THR A 34 -1.87 -2.58 5.23
N LEU A 35 -2.02 -1.47 4.51
CA LEU A 35 -0.97 -0.90 3.67
C LEU A 35 0.03 -0.06 4.48
N LEU A 36 -0.40 0.48 5.62
CA LEU A 36 0.43 1.34 6.47
C LEU A 36 1.60 0.57 7.10
N ARG A 37 2.81 1.02 6.87
CA ARG A 37 4.02 0.51 7.53
C ARG A 37 4.29 1.20 8.87
N GLY A 38 3.21 1.40 9.62
CA GLY A 38 3.19 1.96 10.95
C GLY A 38 3.09 3.48 10.99
N HIS A 39 3.04 4.00 12.22
CA HIS A 39 3.00 5.44 12.43
C HIS A 39 4.27 6.11 11.88
N GLY A 40 4.10 7.10 11.02
CA GLY A 40 5.20 7.80 10.36
C GLY A 40 5.71 7.14 9.07
N ASP A 41 4.89 6.30 8.41
CA ASP A 41 5.16 5.81 7.06
C ASP A 41 5.38 7.00 6.10
N PRO A 42 6.52 7.09 5.39
CA PRO A 42 6.78 8.24 4.52
C PRO A 42 5.93 8.26 3.24
N SER A 43 5.40 7.11 2.82
CA SER A 43 4.62 6.98 1.58
C SER A 43 3.10 7.01 1.81
N ILE A 44 2.65 6.90 3.06
CA ILE A 44 1.23 6.91 3.42
C ILE A 44 1.03 7.79 4.65
N ARG A 45 0.08 8.72 4.58
CA ARG A 45 -0.26 9.64 5.68
C ARG A 45 -1.76 9.69 5.90
N THR A 46 -2.15 9.55 7.15
CA THR A 46 -3.51 9.88 7.58
C THR A 46 -3.55 11.33 8.04
N ALA A 47 -4.49 12.10 7.52
CA ALA A 47 -4.73 13.48 7.86
C ALA A 47 -6.23 13.71 8.10
N PRO A 48 -6.65 14.85 8.70
CA PRO A 48 -8.07 15.13 8.95
C PRO A 48 -8.95 15.13 7.69
N ASP A 49 -8.35 15.41 6.54
CA ASP A 49 -9.00 15.51 5.24
C ASP A 49 -8.94 14.22 4.42
N GLY A 50 -8.37 13.13 4.96
CA GLY A 50 -8.32 11.82 4.30
C GLY A 50 -7.01 11.08 4.49
N ILE A 51 -6.80 10.08 3.65
CA ILE A 51 -5.58 9.30 3.59
C ILE A 51 -4.84 9.67 2.32
N TRP A 52 -3.56 9.99 2.48
CA TRP A 52 -2.66 10.40 1.41
C TRP A 52 -1.67 9.29 1.11
N PHE A 53 -1.50 8.98 -0.17
CA PHE A 53 -0.56 8.00 -0.69
C PHE A 53 0.39 8.66 -1.68
N ALA A 54 1.64 8.21 -1.70
CA ALA A 54 2.60 8.57 -2.72
C ALA A 54 3.26 7.31 -3.28
N PHE A 55 3.23 7.17 -4.59
CA PHE A 55 3.77 6.00 -5.29
C PHE A 55 4.12 6.35 -6.74
N THR A 56 4.83 5.43 -7.39
CA THR A 56 5.14 5.54 -8.83
C THR A 56 4.13 4.72 -9.63
N THR A 57 3.66 5.30 -10.72
CA THR A 57 2.83 4.64 -11.74
C THR A 57 3.64 4.47 -13.03
N PRO A 58 3.12 3.78 -14.06
CA PRO A 58 3.78 3.70 -15.36
C PRO A 58 4.08 5.08 -15.99
N HIS A 59 3.23 6.08 -15.76
CA HIS A 59 3.40 7.43 -16.30
C HIS A 59 4.20 8.36 -15.38
N GLY A 60 4.54 7.93 -14.16
CA GLY A 60 5.38 8.70 -13.25
C GLY A 60 4.86 8.74 -11.81
N PRO A 61 5.45 9.60 -10.97
CA PRO A 61 5.04 9.73 -9.58
C PRO A 61 3.65 10.33 -9.46
N ALA A 62 2.89 9.84 -8.48
CA ALA A 62 1.57 10.35 -8.13
C ALA A 62 1.45 10.57 -6.62
N THR A 63 0.70 11.58 -6.26
CA THR A 63 0.09 11.76 -4.94
C THR A 63 -1.40 11.48 -5.08
N LEU A 64 -1.91 10.56 -4.27
CA LEU A 64 -3.34 10.21 -4.24
C LEU A 64 -3.90 10.54 -2.86
N ARG A 65 -4.99 11.28 -2.81
CA ARG A 65 -5.79 11.50 -1.61
C ARG A 65 -7.10 10.75 -1.72
N LEU A 66 -7.44 10.01 -0.69
CA LEU A 66 -8.73 9.32 -0.55
C LEU A 66 -9.47 9.90 0.65
N ALA A 67 -10.70 10.34 0.45
CA ALA A 67 -11.57 10.85 1.50
C ALA A 67 -12.91 10.12 1.48
N THR A 68 -13.42 9.79 2.67
CA THR A 68 -14.77 9.21 2.80
C THR A 68 -15.79 10.27 2.42
N ALA A 69 -16.74 9.89 1.59
CA ALA A 69 -17.85 10.71 1.12
C ALA A 69 -19.17 9.92 1.18
N GLY A 70 -20.29 10.57 0.86
CA GLY A 70 -21.60 9.92 0.92
C GLY A 70 -22.11 9.73 2.35
N THR A 71 -22.95 8.73 2.54
CA THR A 71 -23.56 8.40 3.82
C THR A 71 -23.23 6.95 4.23
N ARG A 72 -23.56 6.56 5.46
CA ARG A 72 -23.39 5.16 5.87
C ARG A 72 -24.24 4.18 5.04
N ALA A 73 -25.38 4.63 4.52
CA ALA A 73 -26.28 3.81 3.70
C ALA A 73 -25.83 3.76 2.23
N ASP A 74 -25.18 4.83 1.76
CA ASP A 74 -24.63 4.95 0.41
C ASP A 74 -23.20 5.53 0.51
N PRO A 75 -22.22 4.71 0.89
CA PRO A 75 -20.84 5.17 1.04
C PRO A 75 -20.21 5.48 -0.32
N ALA A 76 -19.37 6.50 -0.33
CA ALA A 76 -18.56 6.86 -1.47
C ALA A 76 -17.15 7.22 -1.00
N VAL A 77 -16.20 7.16 -1.91
CA VAL A 77 -14.83 7.65 -1.73
C VAL A 77 -14.53 8.68 -2.80
N ASP A 78 -14.18 9.88 -2.36
CA ASP A 78 -13.62 10.89 -3.26
C ASP A 78 -12.12 10.67 -3.36
N ALA A 79 -11.65 10.38 -4.55
CA ALA A 79 -10.25 10.24 -4.90
C ALA A 79 -9.79 11.46 -5.70
N GLN A 80 -8.67 12.02 -5.32
CA GLN A 80 -8.01 13.12 -6.02
C GLN A 80 -6.53 12.77 -6.18
N ALA A 81 -5.98 13.00 -7.37
CA ALA A 81 -4.58 12.72 -7.61
C ALA A 81 -3.87 13.89 -8.33
N TRP A 82 -2.58 13.97 -8.08
CA TRP A 82 -1.68 14.99 -8.62
C TRP A 82 -0.39 14.36 -9.11
N GLY A 83 0.21 14.98 -10.12
CA GLY A 83 1.47 14.57 -10.72
C GLY A 83 1.31 13.80 -12.03
N PRO A 84 2.41 13.44 -12.67
CA PRO A 84 2.38 12.77 -13.98
C PRO A 84 1.59 11.45 -14.01
N GLY A 85 1.53 10.75 -12.86
CA GLY A 85 0.80 9.50 -12.72
C GLY A 85 -0.63 9.65 -12.16
N ALA A 86 -1.22 10.84 -12.18
CA ALA A 86 -2.50 11.12 -11.54
C ALA A 86 -3.65 10.29 -12.11
N GLU A 87 -3.73 10.14 -13.44
CA GLU A 87 -4.77 9.32 -14.09
C GLU A 87 -4.65 7.85 -13.70
N ASP A 88 -3.46 7.26 -13.79
CA ASP A 88 -3.23 5.87 -13.33
C ASP A 88 -3.61 5.68 -11.86
N ALA A 89 -3.31 6.69 -11.03
CA ALA A 89 -3.59 6.63 -9.61
C ALA A 89 -5.09 6.55 -9.35
N VAL A 90 -5.91 7.41 -9.97
CA VAL A 90 -7.37 7.36 -9.78
C VAL A 90 -8.00 6.12 -10.40
N ASP A 91 -7.50 5.65 -11.55
CA ASP A 91 -7.97 4.43 -12.21
C ASP A 91 -7.72 3.18 -11.35
N SER A 92 -6.67 3.19 -10.56
CA SER A 92 -6.34 2.09 -9.63
C SER A 92 -7.24 2.03 -8.39
N VAL A 93 -7.99 3.10 -8.07
CA VAL A 93 -8.73 3.25 -6.81
C VAL A 93 -9.77 2.14 -6.58
N PRO A 94 -10.64 1.78 -7.55
CA PRO A 94 -11.62 0.73 -7.31
C PRO A 94 -10.97 -0.59 -6.88
N ARG A 95 -9.98 -1.04 -7.64
CA ARG A 95 -9.24 -2.27 -7.35
C ARG A 95 -8.46 -2.16 -6.04
N MET A 96 -7.77 -1.05 -5.83
CA MET A 96 -7.01 -0.78 -4.60
C MET A 96 -7.90 -0.83 -3.35
N LEU A 97 -9.18 -0.51 -3.48
CA LEU A 97 -10.15 -0.51 -2.39
C LEU A 97 -11.05 -1.77 -2.36
N GLY A 98 -10.65 -2.85 -3.05
CA GLY A 98 -11.30 -4.14 -2.96
C GLY A 98 -12.61 -4.22 -3.75
N SER A 99 -12.68 -3.59 -4.95
CA SER A 99 -13.85 -3.74 -5.83
C SER A 99 -14.03 -5.17 -6.35
N GLU A 100 -12.96 -5.95 -6.33
CA GLU A 100 -12.93 -7.34 -6.79
C GLU A 100 -13.14 -8.36 -5.66
N ASP A 101 -13.30 -7.90 -4.40
CA ASP A 101 -13.54 -8.79 -3.27
C ASP A 101 -14.92 -9.45 -3.38
N ASP A 102 -14.93 -10.78 -3.43
CA ASP A 102 -16.15 -11.60 -3.43
C ASP A 102 -16.32 -12.34 -2.11
N TRP A 103 -17.31 -11.93 -1.36
CA TRP A 103 -17.68 -12.55 -0.07
C TRP A 103 -18.84 -13.57 -0.19
N THR A 104 -19.37 -13.77 -1.41
CA THR A 104 -20.60 -14.56 -1.63
C THR A 104 -20.46 -15.96 -1.07
N GLY A 105 -19.39 -16.68 -1.40
CA GLY A 105 -19.18 -18.03 -0.90
C GLY A 105 -18.93 -18.08 0.61
N PHE A 106 -18.23 -17.07 1.17
CA PHE A 106 -18.03 -17.00 2.62
C PHE A 106 -19.33 -16.72 3.37
N ASP A 107 -20.19 -15.85 2.82
CA ASP A 107 -21.44 -15.43 3.47
C ASP A 107 -22.60 -16.42 3.25
N GLU A 108 -22.40 -17.56 2.55
CA GLU A 108 -23.38 -18.61 2.40
C GLU A 108 -23.80 -19.20 3.77
N PRO A 109 -25.12 -19.30 4.07
CA PRO A 109 -25.59 -19.83 5.35
C PRO A 109 -25.09 -21.25 5.66
N ALA A 110 -24.97 -22.11 4.64
CA ALA A 110 -24.46 -23.47 4.80
C ALA A 110 -22.98 -23.46 5.21
N PHE A 111 -22.16 -22.57 4.64
CA PHE A 111 -20.76 -22.42 5.03
C PHE A 111 -20.63 -21.80 6.42
N HIS A 112 -21.39 -20.76 6.72
CA HIS A 112 -21.43 -20.16 8.06
C HIS A 112 -21.76 -21.16 9.17
N ALA A 113 -22.62 -22.13 8.91
CA ALA A 113 -22.97 -23.19 9.88
C ALA A 113 -21.78 -24.10 10.23
N THR A 114 -20.75 -24.16 9.38
CA THR A 114 -19.53 -24.95 9.63
C THR A 114 -18.45 -24.18 10.39
N LEU A 115 -18.57 -22.86 10.49
CA LEU A 115 -17.56 -21.99 11.09
C LEU A 115 -17.72 -21.87 12.60
N PRO A 116 -16.62 -21.65 13.35
CA PRO A 116 -16.69 -21.27 14.75
C PRO A 116 -17.53 -19.99 14.94
N ARG A 117 -18.37 -19.98 15.96
CA ARG A 117 -19.26 -18.83 16.26
C ARG A 117 -18.53 -17.48 16.26
N MET A 118 -17.31 -17.43 16.81
CA MET A 118 -16.51 -16.20 16.84
C MET A 118 -16.20 -15.64 15.45
N VAL A 119 -15.97 -16.51 14.46
CA VAL A 119 -15.69 -16.11 13.07
C VAL A 119 -16.93 -15.50 12.43
N VAL A 120 -18.09 -16.16 12.60
CA VAL A 120 -19.38 -15.66 12.10
C VAL A 120 -19.73 -14.31 12.73
N GLU A 121 -19.54 -14.17 14.05
CA GLU A 121 -19.77 -12.90 14.75
C GLU A 121 -18.79 -11.82 14.31
N ALA A 122 -17.53 -12.15 14.10
CA ALA A 122 -16.53 -11.21 13.59
C ALA A 122 -16.93 -10.68 12.20
N ARG A 123 -17.36 -11.56 11.29
CA ARG A 123 -17.84 -11.17 9.95
C ARG A 123 -19.05 -10.24 10.05
N ARG A 124 -20.06 -10.60 10.86
CA ARG A 124 -21.28 -9.78 11.05
C ARG A 124 -21.00 -8.37 11.57
N ARG A 125 -19.96 -8.22 12.39
CA ARG A 125 -19.55 -6.90 12.94
C ARG A 125 -18.73 -6.08 11.96
N ASN A 126 -18.12 -6.74 10.97
CA ASN A 126 -17.13 -6.14 10.07
C ASN A 126 -17.48 -6.38 8.60
N LEU A 127 -18.74 -6.12 8.23
CA LEU A 127 -19.19 -6.25 6.83
C LEU A 127 -18.47 -5.32 5.86
N ALA A 128 -17.85 -4.26 6.37
CA ALA A 128 -17.13 -3.26 5.60
C ALA A 128 -15.66 -3.63 5.30
N ILE A 129 -15.17 -4.78 5.82
CA ILE A 129 -13.80 -5.24 5.55
C ILE A 129 -13.64 -5.58 4.08
N ARG A 130 -12.60 -4.99 3.48
CA ARG A 130 -12.09 -5.36 2.16
C ARG A 130 -10.58 -5.45 2.21
N LEU A 131 -9.99 -6.23 1.32
CA LEU A 131 -8.55 -6.33 1.18
C LEU A 131 -8.07 -5.39 0.07
N PRO A 132 -7.01 -4.61 0.34
CA PRO A 132 -6.46 -3.72 -0.69
C PRO A 132 -5.70 -4.51 -1.74
N ALA A 133 -5.94 -4.22 -3.02
CA ALA A 133 -5.22 -4.79 -4.15
C ALA A 133 -4.48 -3.68 -4.91
N THR A 134 -3.26 -3.35 -4.44
CA THR A 134 -2.53 -2.18 -4.96
C THR A 134 -1.95 -2.38 -6.35
N GLY A 135 -1.72 -3.61 -6.79
CA GLY A 135 -1.03 -3.92 -8.04
C GLY A 135 0.46 -3.50 -8.08
N ARG A 136 1.00 -2.89 -7.03
CA ARG A 136 2.37 -2.34 -6.98
C ARG A 136 3.31 -3.31 -6.27
N MET A 137 3.97 -4.15 -7.07
CA MET A 137 4.78 -5.25 -6.54
C MET A 137 6.00 -4.74 -5.77
N ILE A 138 6.78 -3.81 -6.32
CA ILE A 138 8.00 -3.31 -5.71
C ILE A 138 7.70 -2.51 -4.44
N ASP A 139 6.65 -1.69 -4.45
CA ASP A 139 6.21 -0.91 -3.29
C ASP A 139 5.89 -1.78 -2.08
N SER A 140 5.40 -3.00 -2.32
CA SER A 140 5.13 -3.98 -1.27
C SER A 140 6.35 -4.86 -0.96
N LEU A 141 7.11 -5.26 -1.97
CA LEU A 141 8.20 -6.22 -1.84
C LEU A 141 9.40 -5.67 -1.05
N VAL A 142 9.84 -4.44 -1.37
CA VAL A 142 11.01 -3.85 -0.70
C VAL A 142 10.80 -3.75 0.81
N PRO A 143 9.74 -3.09 1.35
CA PRO A 143 9.55 -3.03 2.79
C PRO A 143 9.33 -4.41 3.41
N THR A 144 8.69 -5.36 2.72
CA THR A 144 8.50 -6.73 3.23
C THR A 144 9.84 -7.48 3.36
N ILE A 145 10.77 -7.32 2.42
CA ILE A 145 12.13 -7.87 2.58
C ILE A 145 12.84 -7.26 3.78
N LEU A 146 12.65 -5.97 4.05
CA LEU A 146 13.25 -5.31 5.20
C LEU A 146 12.72 -5.85 6.55
N GLU A 147 11.52 -6.41 6.56
CA GLU A 147 10.89 -7.03 7.74
C GLU A 147 11.40 -8.45 8.05
N GLN A 148 12.18 -9.07 7.15
CA GLN A 148 12.67 -10.44 7.34
C GLN A 148 13.59 -10.58 8.57
N LYS A 149 13.22 -11.49 9.49
CA LYS A 149 14.03 -11.89 10.66
C LYS A 149 14.49 -10.74 11.56
N VAL A 150 13.69 -9.70 11.68
CA VAL A 150 13.92 -8.58 12.59
C VAL A 150 12.61 -8.14 13.22
N THR A 151 12.69 -7.31 14.24
CA THR A 151 11.48 -6.73 14.82
C THR A 151 10.85 -5.73 13.84
N VAL A 152 9.53 -5.59 13.91
CA VAL A 152 8.78 -4.61 13.11
C VAL A 152 9.31 -3.18 13.32
N ILE A 153 9.76 -2.85 14.54
CA ILE A 153 10.32 -1.53 14.88
C ILE A 153 11.61 -1.28 14.12
N GLU A 154 12.52 -2.26 14.11
CA GLU A 154 13.79 -2.16 13.36
C GLU A 154 13.56 -2.05 11.86
N ALA A 155 12.68 -2.88 11.30
CA ALA A 155 12.34 -2.83 9.88
C ALA A 155 11.79 -1.47 9.46
N ARG A 156 10.82 -0.95 10.20
CA ARG A 156 10.20 0.36 9.94
C ARG A 156 11.17 1.52 10.12
N ARG A 157 12.10 1.43 11.09
CA ARG A 157 13.17 2.42 11.26
C ARG A 157 14.09 2.44 10.03
N GLY A 158 14.53 1.26 9.59
CA GLY A 158 15.40 1.12 8.42
C GLY A 158 14.71 1.62 7.14
N TYR A 159 13.46 1.23 6.91
CA TYR A 159 12.66 1.70 5.80
C TYR A 159 12.53 3.22 5.79
N ARG A 160 12.14 3.84 6.92
CA ARG A 160 12.04 5.31 7.03
C ARG A 160 13.36 6.00 6.74
N TYR A 161 14.48 5.49 7.28
CA TYR A 161 15.81 6.06 7.01
C TYR A 161 16.10 6.11 5.52
N LEU A 162 15.89 4.99 4.81
CA LEU A 162 16.14 4.89 3.38
C LEU A 162 15.19 5.78 2.57
N MET A 163 13.92 5.83 2.95
CA MET A 163 12.93 6.69 2.31
C MET A 163 13.27 8.17 2.45
N TYR A 164 13.63 8.64 3.66
CA TYR A 164 14.01 10.04 3.87
C TYR A 164 15.32 10.43 3.18
N ARG A 165 16.20 9.46 2.97
CA ARG A 165 17.50 9.71 2.35
C ARG A 165 17.48 9.63 0.84
N PHE A 166 16.66 8.74 0.27
CA PHE A 166 16.69 8.37 -1.14
C PHE A 166 15.33 8.46 -1.84
N GLY A 167 14.24 8.57 -1.12
CA GLY A 167 12.92 8.84 -1.69
C GLY A 167 12.83 10.25 -2.26
N THR A 168 11.88 10.46 -3.13
CA THR A 168 11.61 11.77 -3.72
C THR A 168 10.35 12.39 -3.13
N ALA A 169 10.30 13.72 -3.00
CA ALA A 169 9.11 14.40 -2.56
C ALA A 169 7.93 14.06 -3.50
N ALA A 170 6.81 13.71 -2.91
CA ALA A 170 5.59 13.46 -3.67
C ALA A 170 5.09 14.74 -4.37
N PRO A 171 4.41 14.67 -5.51
CA PRO A 171 3.80 15.83 -6.12
C PRO A 171 2.98 16.64 -5.12
N GLY A 172 3.27 17.93 -4.98
CA GLY A 172 2.60 18.83 -4.03
C GLY A 172 2.95 18.66 -2.56
N ALA A 173 3.92 17.81 -2.20
CA ALA A 173 4.38 17.68 -0.82
C ALA A 173 4.86 19.03 -0.25
N GLY A 174 4.34 19.40 0.93
CA GLY A 174 4.67 20.67 1.57
C GLY A 174 3.92 21.90 1.02
N THR A 175 3.07 21.72 0.02
CA THR A 175 2.17 22.77 -0.47
C THR A 175 0.71 22.45 -0.14
N PHE A 176 0.10 21.54 -0.86
CA PHE A 176 -1.26 21.08 -0.61
C PHE A 176 -1.33 19.64 -0.05
N ALA A 177 -0.26 18.85 -0.21
CA ALA A 177 -0.13 17.52 0.36
C ALA A 177 0.80 17.55 1.60
N PRO A 178 0.75 16.52 2.47
CA PRO A 178 1.61 16.45 3.67
C PRO A 178 3.09 16.65 3.35
N ALA A 179 3.77 17.52 4.11
CA ALA A 179 5.13 17.98 3.81
C ALA A 179 6.17 16.86 3.68
N ASN A 180 6.01 15.79 4.43
CA ASN A 180 6.96 14.66 4.45
C ASN A 180 6.42 13.44 3.72
N LEU A 181 5.55 13.64 2.74
CA LEU A 181 5.06 12.56 1.89
C LEU A 181 6.08 12.28 0.78
N LEU A 182 6.55 11.04 0.69
CA LEU A 182 7.62 10.64 -0.20
C LEU A 182 7.20 9.48 -1.10
N VAL A 183 7.57 9.55 -2.36
CA VAL A 183 7.54 8.42 -3.28
C VAL A 183 8.77 7.53 -3.04
N GLN A 184 8.59 6.21 -3.05
CA GLN A 184 9.70 5.28 -2.95
C GLN A 184 10.73 5.50 -4.07
N PRO A 185 12.01 5.26 -3.81
CA PRO A 185 13.01 5.24 -4.88
C PRO A 185 12.59 4.26 -5.99
N THR A 186 12.79 4.63 -7.23
CA THR A 186 12.66 3.71 -8.36
C THR A 186 13.62 2.52 -8.22
N ALA A 187 13.37 1.43 -8.93
CA ALA A 187 14.26 0.27 -8.91
C ALA A 187 15.74 0.66 -9.22
N ALA A 188 15.93 1.56 -10.17
CA ALA A 188 17.27 2.08 -10.51
C ALA A 188 17.90 2.84 -9.34
N GLN A 189 17.15 3.72 -8.68
CA GLN A 189 17.62 4.46 -7.51
C GLN A 189 17.96 3.55 -6.34
N TRP A 190 17.10 2.56 -6.02
CA TRP A 190 17.38 1.55 -5.02
C TRP A 190 18.69 0.79 -5.29
N LEU A 191 18.95 0.42 -6.56
CA LEU A 191 20.16 -0.28 -6.98
C LEU A 191 21.43 0.56 -6.84
N HIS A 192 21.33 1.89 -6.80
CA HIS A 192 22.46 2.79 -6.61
C HIS A 192 22.73 3.15 -5.14
N ILE A 193 21.91 2.66 -4.19
CA ILE A 193 22.15 2.93 -2.76
C ILE A 193 23.42 2.21 -2.32
N PRO A 194 24.43 2.96 -1.80
CA PRO A 194 25.69 2.40 -1.36
C PRO A 194 25.53 1.46 -0.16
N SER A 195 26.41 0.46 -0.06
CA SER A 195 26.32 -0.55 1.00
C SER A 195 26.36 0.03 2.42
N TRP A 196 27.07 1.10 2.64
CA TRP A 196 27.17 1.77 3.95
C TRP A 196 25.87 2.47 4.36
N GLU A 197 25.01 2.90 3.42
CA GLU A 197 23.71 3.48 3.73
C GLU A 197 22.73 2.41 4.17
N TRP A 198 22.76 1.21 3.59
CA TRP A 198 22.02 0.05 4.09
C TRP A 198 22.45 -0.29 5.52
N HIS A 199 23.75 -0.26 5.80
CA HIS A 199 24.27 -0.51 7.13
C HIS A 199 23.79 0.54 8.14
N LYS A 200 23.86 1.84 7.80
CA LYS A 200 23.32 2.93 8.64
C LYS A 200 21.81 2.78 8.90
N ALA A 201 21.07 2.28 7.93
CA ALA A 201 19.65 1.96 8.06
C ALA A 201 19.39 0.77 9.00
N GLY A 202 20.43 0.04 9.44
CA GLY A 202 20.28 -1.20 10.20
C GLY A 202 19.83 -2.39 9.35
N VAL A 203 20.01 -2.31 8.04
CA VAL A 203 19.67 -3.37 7.08
C VAL A 203 20.91 -4.21 6.80
N GLY A 204 20.90 -5.43 7.30
CA GLY A 204 22.02 -6.39 7.10
C GLY A 204 22.20 -6.81 5.64
N PRO A 205 23.41 -7.33 5.30
CA PRO A 205 23.79 -7.65 3.92
C PRO A 205 22.88 -8.69 3.26
N GLN A 206 22.29 -9.59 4.04
CA GLN A 206 21.36 -10.60 3.52
C GLN A 206 20.10 -9.95 2.97
N ARG A 207 19.48 -9.00 3.71
CA ARG A 207 18.26 -8.30 3.31
C ARG A 207 18.52 -7.32 2.18
N SER A 208 19.54 -6.48 2.29
CA SER A 208 19.93 -5.56 1.21
C SER A 208 20.29 -6.31 -0.08
N GLY A 209 21.05 -7.42 0.03
CA GLY A 209 21.35 -8.27 -1.10
C GLY A 209 20.12 -8.90 -1.75
N THR A 210 19.09 -9.26 -0.96
CA THR A 210 17.81 -9.77 -1.48
C THR A 210 17.06 -8.66 -2.22
N VAL A 211 16.97 -7.44 -1.67
CA VAL A 211 16.39 -6.28 -2.36
C VAL A 211 17.09 -6.03 -3.69
N MET A 212 18.43 -5.98 -3.67
CA MET A 212 19.24 -5.71 -4.88
C MET A 212 19.04 -6.79 -5.97
N ARG A 213 18.94 -8.08 -5.58
CA ARG A 213 18.65 -9.16 -6.53
C ARG A 213 17.27 -9.03 -7.14
N ALA A 214 16.24 -8.81 -6.31
CA ALA A 214 14.88 -8.66 -6.77
C ALA A 214 14.73 -7.49 -7.77
N LEU A 215 15.29 -6.35 -7.43
CA LEU A 215 15.15 -5.12 -8.23
C LEU A 215 15.87 -5.16 -9.58
N ARG A 216 16.83 -6.07 -9.78
CA ARG A 216 17.41 -6.31 -11.13
C ARG A 216 16.38 -6.86 -12.11
N SER A 217 15.30 -7.46 -11.61
CA SER A 217 14.18 -7.98 -12.39
C SER A 217 12.90 -7.14 -12.21
N ALA A 218 13.03 -5.86 -11.86
CA ALA A 218 11.92 -5.00 -11.48
C ALA A 218 10.76 -5.01 -12.49
N VAL A 219 11.05 -4.90 -13.78
CA VAL A 219 10.03 -4.92 -14.84
C VAL A 219 9.26 -6.24 -14.88
N ALA A 220 9.97 -7.36 -14.70
CA ALA A 220 9.32 -8.68 -14.66
C ALA A 220 8.50 -8.84 -13.36
N LEU A 221 8.97 -8.28 -12.25
CA LEU A 221 8.24 -8.31 -10.98
C LEU A 221 6.93 -7.53 -11.06
N GLU A 222 6.93 -6.30 -11.59
CA GLU A 222 5.70 -5.53 -11.71
C GLU A 222 4.65 -6.23 -12.60
N ARG A 223 5.06 -6.99 -13.61
CA ARG A 223 4.14 -7.80 -14.42
C ARG A 223 3.43 -8.91 -13.64
N LEU A 224 3.96 -9.33 -12.48
CA LEU A 224 3.30 -10.33 -11.65
C LEU A 224 1.95 -9.82 -11.10
N ALA A 225 1.74 -8.52 -11.00
CA ALA A 225 0.48 -7.93 -10.57
C ALA A 225 -0.71 -8.29 -11.48
N ALA A 226 -0.45 -8.69 -12.72
CA ALA A 226 -1.47 -9.14 -13.67
C ALA A 226 -1.76 -10.65 -13.62
N LEU A 227 -1.00 -11.42 -12.83
CA LEU A 227 -1.18 -12.86 -12.68
C LEU A 227 -2.14 -13.18 -11.53
N PRO A 228 -2.73 -14.39 -11.50
CA PRO A 228 -3.40 -14.87 -10.30
C PRO A 228 -2.45 -14.87 -9.08
N ALA A 229 -2.96 -14.55 -7.89
CA ALA A 229 -2.17 -14.40 -6.67
C ALA A 229 -1.27 -15.62 -6.36
N ALA A 230 -1.80 -16.84 -6.54
CA ALA A 230 -1.03 -18.07 -6.33
C ALA A 230 0.15 -18.20 -7.30
N GLU A 231 -0.04 -17.84 -8.57
CA GLU A 231 1.03 -17.86 -9.58
C GLU A 231 2.06 -16.77 -9.30
N ALA A 232 1.63 -15.57 -8.94
CA ALA A 232 2.51 -14.48 -8.54
C ALA A 232 3.37 -14.88 -7.33
N ALA A 233 2.76 -15.48 -6.31
CA ALA A 233 3.46 -15.98 -5.12
C ALA A 233 4.50 -17.05 -5.47
N ALA A 234 4.14 -18.03 -6.34
CA ALA A 234 5.06 -19.05 -6.78
C ALA A 234 6.27 -18.46 -7.55
N LYS A 235 6.01 -17.49 -8.44
CA LYS A 235 7.08 -16.79 -9.17
C LYS A 235 7.97 -15.95 -8.25
N LEU A 236 7.40 -15.26 -7.25
CA LEU A 236 8.19 -14.54 -6.23
C LEU A 236 9.16 -15.46 -5.50
N GLN A 237 8.73 -16.68 -5.15
CA GLN A 237 9.54 -17.65 -4.43
C GLN A 237 10.70 -18.23 -5.26
N THR A 238 10.72 -18.04 -6.58
CA THR A 238 11.88 -18.41 -7.40
C THR A 238 13.09 -17.49 -7.17
N LEU A 239 12.87 -16.34 -6.55
CA LEU A 239 13.95 -15.40 -6.25
C LEU A 239 14.68 -15.79 -4.96
N PRO A 240 16.02 -15.95 -5.00
CA PRO A 240 16.78 -16.29 -3.80
C PRO A 240 16.60 -15.25 -2.69
N GLY A 241 16.14 -15.71 -1.53
CA GLY A 241 15.85 -14.88 -0.36
C GLY A 241 14.39 -14.46 -0.23
N ILE A 242 13.50 -14.91 -1.12
CA ILE A 242 12.06 -14.73 -1.00
C ILE A 242 11.43 -16.10 -0.70
N GLY A 243 10.95 -16.26 0.53
CA GLY A 243 10.25 -17.47 0.96
C GLY A 243 8.74 -17.29 0.97
N VAL A 244 8.03 -18.31 1.45
CA VAL A 244 6.55 -18.37 1.54
C VAL A 244 6.00 -17.15 2.26
N TRP A 245 6.54 -16.81 3.44
CA TRP A 245 6.12 -15.65 4.22
C TRP A 245 6.18 -14.33 3.43
N THR A 246 7.34 -14.07 2.79
CA THR A 246 7.53 -12.81 2.04
C THR A 246 6.59 -12.76 0.83
N ALA A 247 6.43 -13.87 0.11
CA ALA A 247 5.52 -13.93 -1.03
C ALA A 247 4.07 -13.70 -0.59
N ALA A 248 3.63 -14.34 0.50
CA ALA A 248 2.28 -14.17 1.04
C ALA A 248 2.01 -12.70 1.45
N GLU A 249 2.92 -12.08 2.20
CA GLU A 249 2.82 -10.67 2.61
C GLU A 249 2.71 -9.70 1.41
N VAL A 250 3.42 -10.00 0.32
CA VAL A 250 3.38 -9.19 -0.90
C VAL A 250 2.05 -9.38 -1.63
N VAL A 251 1.64 -10.63 -1.93
CA VAL A 251 0.41 -10.85 -2.72
C VAL A 251 -0.85 -10.50 -1.94
N GLN A 252 -0.85 -10.57 -0.62
CA GLN A 252 -1.96 -10.08 0.19
C GLN A 252 -2.24 -8.59 -0.08
N ARG A 253 -1.20 -7.76 -0.21
CA ARG A 253 -1.32 -6.30 -0.43
C ARG A 253 -1.42 -5.90 -1.89
N THR A 254 -0.87 -6.70 -2.78
CA THR A 254 -0.85 -6.37 -4.21
C THR A 254 -2.04 -6.93 -4.96
N HIS A 255 -2.57 -8.08 -4.51
CA HIS A 255 -3.68 -8.78 -5.16
C HIS A 255 -4.96 -8.82 -4.31
N GLY A 256 -4.91 -8.36 -3.05
CA GLY A 256 -6.06 -8.50 -2.14
C GLY A 256 -6.38 -9.97 -1.82
N CYS A 257 -5.38 -10.86 -1.82
CA CYS A 257 -5.62 -12.29 -1.67
C CYS A 257 -5.89 -12.67 -0.21
N PRO A 258 -7.10 -13.11 0.16
CA PRO A 258 -7.43 -13.50 1.53
C PRO A 258 -6.74 -14.79 1.98
N ASP A 259 -6.41 -15.67 1.04
CA ASP A 259 -5.80 -16.98 1.29
C ASP A 259 -4.28 -16.90 1.47
N SER A 260 -3.69 -15.73 1.27
CA SER A 260 -2.27 -15.50 1.48
C SER A 260 -1.97 -15.26 2.96
N ILE A 261 -1.96 -16.37 3.71
CA ILE A 261 -1.64 -16.34 5.14
C ILE A 261 -0.13 -16.38 5.30
N SER A 262 0.40 -15.36 5.97
CA SER A 262 1.82 -15.29 6.32
C SER A 262 2.09 -16.04 7.63
N VAL A 263 2.67 -17.23 7.55
CA VAL A 263 3.04 -18.10 8.67
C VAL A 263 4.54 -18.28 8.78
#